data_1409726534caddf2839c256b06a78e61
#
_entry.id   1409726534caddf2839c256b06a78e61
#
_cell.length_a   1.000
_cell.length_b   1.000
_cell.length_c   1.000
_cell.angle_alpha   90.00
_cell.angle_beta   90.00
_cell.angle_gamma   90.00
#
_symmetry.space_group_name_H-M   'P 1'
#
loop_
_entity.id
_entity.type
_entity.pdbx_description
1 polymer ?
#
loop_
_entity_poly.entity_id
_entity_poly.type
_entity_poly.pdbx_seq_one_letter_code
_entity_poly.pdbx_strand_id
1 'polypeptide(L)'
;KQEAVYALAGALGVSVSWLMGYDVPITGVEAPGTIPAGFEPLPQMTNVPLVGSIACGTPILAEENIKEYIGVPAAWRADFALECHGDSMAPRICDGDIVCIRRQPEVESGQVAAVRIGDEATLKHFYRSGDVVQLIAENPAVCPPMVYAGTQLDEMAVEGLAVGICRSLV
;
A
#
# COMPACT_ATOMS: atom_id res chain seq x y z
N LYS A 1 24.93 16.07 -30.06
CA LYS A 1 24.16 17.30 -30.42
C LYS A 1 23.28 17.82 -29.31
N GLN A 2 22.60 16.96 -28.52
CA GLN A 2 21.73 17.39 -27.42
C GLN A 2 22.51 18.05 -26.26
N GLU A 3 23.63 17.47 -25.83
CA GLU A 3 24.45 18.03 -24.75
C GLU A 3 24.96 19.45 -25.04
N ALA A 4 25.24 19.74 -26.33
CA ALA A 4 25.68 21.09 -26.75
C ALA A 4 24.55 22.13 -26.59
N VAL A 5 23.29 21.74 -26.79
CA VAL A 5 22.14 22.65 -26.61
C VAL A 5 21.93 22.97 -25.15
N TYR A 6 22.04 21.96 -24.26
CA TYR A 6 21.94 22.17 -22.80
C TYR A 6 23.08 23.05 -22.28
N ALA A 7 24.33 22.79 -22.72
CA ALA A 7 25.48 23.58 -22.32
C ALA A 7 25.35 25.05 -22.78
N LEU A 8 24.84 25.27 -24.02
CA LEU A 8 24.62 26.60 -24.58
C LEU A 8 23.50 27.35 -23.86
N ALA A 9 22.37 26.67 -23.57
CA ALA A 9 21.27 27.26 -22.80
C ALA A 9 21.71 27.68 -21.40
N GLY A 10 22.49 26.83 -20.72
CA GLY A 10 23.10 27.16 -19.43
C GLY A 10 24.06 28.35 -19.46
N ALA A 11 24.92 28.42 -20.48
CA ALA A 11 25.86 29.52 -20.65
C ALA A 11 25.18 30.86 -20.95
N LEU A 12 24.05 30.83 -21.66
CA LEU A 12 23.27 32.02 -22.05
C LEU A 12 22.20 32.40 -20.99
N GLY A 13 21.96 31.55 -19.99
CA GLY A 13 20.92 31.79 -18.97
C GLY A 13 19.50 31.75 -19.55
N VAL A 14 19.28 30.98 -20.63
CA VAL A 14 17.99 30.86 -21.31
C VAL A 14 17.44 29.45 -21.21
N SER A 15 16.10 29.28 -21.40
CA SER A 15 15.50 27.95 -21.41
C SER A 15 15.92 27.18 -22.67
N VAL A 16 16.13 25.86 -22.51
CA VAL A 16 16.44 24.94 -23.62
C VAL A 16 15.34 24.98 -24.68
N SER A 17 14.09 25.00 -24.25
CA SER A 17 12.90 25.05 -25.13
C SER A 17 12.86 26.32 -25.95
N TRP A 18 13.18 27.48 -25.36
CA TRP A 18 13.30 28.74 -26.11
C TRP A 18 14.43 28.67 -27.12
N LEU A 19 15.60 28.14 -26.77
CA LEU A 19 16.73 27.98 -27.64
C LEU A 19 16.42 27.05 -28.84
N MET A 20 15.51 26.13 -28.67
CA MET A 20 15.03 25.21 -29.71
C MET A 20 13.90 25.81 -30.57
N GLY A 21 13.47 27.04 -30.31
CA GLY A 21 12.48 27.75 -31.11
C GLY A 21 11.02 27.55 -30.67
N TYR A 22 10.79 27.02 -29.49
CA TYR A 22 9.44 26.95 -28.90
C TYR A 22 9.03 28.32 -28.36
N ASP A 23 7.75 28.64 -28.46
CA ASP A 23 7.17 29.88 -27.91
C ASP A 23 6.98 29.78 -26.38
N VAL A 24 8.10 29.98 -25.69
CA VAL A 24 8.20 29.93 -24.21
C VAL A 24 9.04 31.12 -23.74
N PRO A 25 8.92 31.57 -22.48
CA PRO A 25 9.72 32.66 -21.94
C PRO A 25 11.24 32.39 -22.06
N ILE A 26 11.99 33.40 -22.48
CA ILE A 26 13.46 33.37 -22.64
C ILE A 26 14.17 32.97 -21.37
N THR A 27 13.80 33.60 -20.26
CA THR A 27 14.30 33.32 -18.91
C THR A 27 13.27 32.48 -18.15
N GLY A 28 13.31 31.20 -18.41
CA GLY A 28 12.60 30.22 -17.64
C GLY A 28 13.61 29.26 -17.10
N VAL A 29 14.27 29.58 -16.00
CA VAL A 29 14.65 28.54 -15.08
C VAL A 29 13.30 28.04 -14.59
N GLU A 30 12.75 27.01 -15.29
CA GLU A 30 11.75 26.18 -14.67
C GLU A 30 12.43 25.67 -13.39
N ALA A 31 12.06 26.29 -12.26
CA ALA A 31 12.43 25.70 -10.98
C ALA A 31 11.99 24.24 -11.06
N PRO A 32 12.86 23.27 -10.80
CA PRO A 32 12.48 21.88 -10.85
C PRO A 32 11.28 21.71 -9.92
N GLY A 33 10.09 21.49 -10.49
CA GLY A 33 8.86 21.32 -9.75
C GLY A 33 7.73 22.32 -10.01
N THR A 34 7.84 23.26 -10.95
CA THR A 34 6.69 24.10 -11.32
C THR A 34 5.75 23.29 -12.20
N ILE A 35 4.65 22.85 -11.61
CA ILE A 35 3.60 22.11 -12.30
C ILE A 35 2.81 23.12 -13.14
N PRO A 36 2.62 22.89 -14.46
CA PRO A 36 1.84 23.77 -15.31
C PRO A 36 0.42 23.96 -14.78
N ALA A 37 -0.17 25.14 -15.03
CA ALA A 37 -1.55 25.40 -14.63
C ALA A 37 -2.50 24.37 -15.24
N GLY A 38 -3.33 23.73 -14.41
CA GLY A 38 -4.25 22.66 -14.81
C GLY A 38 -3.71 21.23 -14.62
N PHE A 39 -2.47 21.08 -14.13
CA PHE A 39 -1.92 19.78 -13.73
C PHE A 39 -1.77 19.72 -12.21
N GLU A 40 -2.02 18.56 -11.64
CA GLU A 40 -1.72 18.27 -10.22
C GLU A 40 -0.41 17.51 -10.09
N PRO A 41 0.33 17.69 -8.99
CA PRO A 41 1.53 16.90 -8.75
C PRO A 41 1.18 15.40 -8.69
N LEU A 42 2.05 14.58 -9.25
CA LEU A 42 1.93 13.13 -9.06
C LEU A 42 1.95 12.81 -7.55
N PRO A 43 1.10 11.87 -7.10
CA PRO A 43 1.13 11.45 -5.71
C PRO A 43 2.51 10.92 -5.35
N GLN A 44 2.98 11.29 -4.16
CA GLN A 44 4.23 10.73 -3.64
C GLN A 44 4.05 9.22 -3.44
N MET A 45 5.03 8.45 -3.90
CA MET A 45 5.06 7.00 -3.77
C MET A 45 6.11 6.60 -2.73
N THR A 46 5.85 5.52 -2.02
CA THR A 46 6.80 4.86 -1.13
C THR A 46 6.87 3.38 -1.47
N ASN A 47 8.01 2.74 -1.22
CA ASN A 47 8.15 1.31 -1.40
C ASN A 47 7.88 0.60 -0.08
N VAL A 48 7.03 -0.43 -0.13
CA VAL A 48 6.74 -1.29 1.00
C VAL A 48 7.02 -2.75 0.64
N PRO A 49 7.43 -3.59 1.61
CA PRO A 49 7.63 -5.01 1.36
C PRO A 49 6.28 -5.70 1.10
N LEU A 50 6.22 -6.50 0.03
CA LEU A 50 5.15 -7.47 -0.20
C LEU A 50 5.52 -8.77 0.52
N VAL A 51 4.72 -9.10 1.52
CA VAL A 51 4.89 -10.32 2.31
C VAL A 51 4.10 -11.45 1.67
N GLY A 52 4.78 -12.57 1.45
CA GLY A 52 4.18 -13.79 0.91
C GLY A 52 3.61 -14.69 2.00
N SER A 53 4.13 -15.91 2.07
CA SER A 53 3.80 -16.83 3.14
C SER A 53 4.50 -16.41 4.44
N ILE A 54 3.80 -16.48 5.56
CA ILE A 54 4.37 -16.21 6.88
C ILE A 54 4.94 -17.53 7.40
N ALA A 55 6.26 -17.55 7.69
CA ALA A 55 6.88 -18.72 8.30
C ALA A 55 6.51 -18.83 9.78
N CYS A 56 6.30 -20.06 10.25
CA CYS A 56 5.97 -20.39 11.64
C CYS A 56 6.93 -19.73 12.64
N GLY A 57 6.39 -18.98 13.59
CA GLY A 57 7.17 -18.40 14.70
C GLY A 57 8.05 -17.19 14.34
N THR A 58 8.05 -16.73 13.09
CA THR A 58 8.81 -15.54 12.67
C THR A 58 7.93 -14.29 12.61
N PRO A 59 8.51 -13.10 12.86
CA PRO A 59 7.79 -11.85 12.62
C PRO A 59 7.33 -11.73 11.17
N ILE A 60 6.15 -11.17 10.93
CA ILE A 60 5.57 -11.01 9.59
C ILE A 60 6.53 -10.29 8.60
N LEU A 61 7.33 -9.36 9.10
CA LEU A 61 8.33 -8.59 8.32
C LEU A 61 9.74 -9.20 8.39
N ALA A 62 9.90 -10.49 8.70
CA ALA A 62 11.19 -11.14 8.55
C ALA A 62 11.60 -11.18 7.08
N GLU A 63 12.91 -11.03 6.80
CA GLU A 63 13.42 -10.97 5.41
C GLU A 63 12.99 -12.18 4.58
N GLU A 64 12.92 -13.35 5.19
CA GLU A 64 12.50 -14.61 4.57
C GLU A 64 11.04 -14.62 4.10
N ASN A 65 10.20 -13.74 4.65
CA ASN A 65 8.79 -13.60 4.28
C ASN A 65 8.56 -12.57 3.16
N ILE A 66 9.57 -11.75 2.83
CA ILE A 66 9.47 -10.70 1.82
C ILE A 66 9.70 -11.29 0.43
N LYS A 67 8.69 -11.18 -0.45
CA LYS A 67 8.79 -11.56 -1.85
C LYS A 67 9.51 -10.50 -2.69
N GLU A 68 9.07 -9.27 -2.56
CA GLU A 68 9.54 -8.12 -3.32
C GLU A 68 9.14 -6.80 -2.63
N TYR A 69 9.54 -5.66 -3.20
CA TYR A 69 9.07 -4.34 -2.78
C TYR A 69 8.18 -3.74 -3.85
N ILE A 70 7.04 -3.17 -3.45
CA ILE A 70 6.07 -2.54 -4.33
C ILE A 70 5.91 -1.07 -4.02
N GLY A 71 5.66 -0.25 -5.07
CA GLY A 71 5.36 1.17 -4.93
C GLY A 71 3.89 1.40 -4.59
N VAL A 72 3.62 2.11 -3.50
CA VAL A 72 2.26 2.47 -3.07
C VAL A 72 2.17 3.96 -2.75
N PRO A 73 0.97 4.58 -2.81
CA PRO A 73 0.80 5.99 -2.42
C PRO A 73 1.29 6.23 -0.99
N ALA A 74 2.21 7.18 -0.81
CA ALA A 74 2.75 7.53 0.53
C ALA A 74 1.66 8.01 1.50
N ALA A 75 0.56 8.59 0.98
CA ALA A 75 -0.59 9.02 1.76
C ALA A 75 -1.29 7.88 2.52
N TRP A 76 -1.16 6.64 2.05
CA TRP A 76 -1.72 5.47 2.74
C TRP A 76 -0.97 5.13 4.02
N ARG A 77 0.31 5.56 4.13
CA ARG A 77 1.18 5.23 5.28
C ARG A 77 1.20 3.73 5.54
N ALA A 78 1.26 2.95 4.47
CA ALA A 78 1.40 1.51 4.57
C ALA A 78 2.82 1.15 4.98
N ASP A 79 2.95 0.13 5.82
CA ASP A 79 4.24 -0.39 6.27
C ASP A 79 4.63 -1.67 5.53
N PHE A 80 3.63 -2.43 5.07
CA PHE A 80 3.81 -3.64 4.27
C PHE A 80 2.55 -3.94 3.45
N ALA A 81 2.63 -4.94 2.58
CA ALA A 81 1.51 -5.43 1.80
C ALA A 81 1.41 -6.95 1.88
N LEU A 82 0.19 -7.46 1.71
CA LEU A 82 -0.14 -8.89 1.69
C LEU A 82 -0.82 -9.23 0.37
N GLU A 83 -0.43 -10.33 -0.23
CA GLU A 83 -1.19 -10.92 -1.35
C GLU A 83 -2.40 -11.67 -0.78
N CYS A 84 -3.58 -11.31 -1.27
CA CYS A 84 -4.82 -11.91 -0.82
C CYS A 84 -5.09 -13.21 -1.59
N HIS A 85 -5.44 -14.27 -0.86
CA HIS A 85 -5.84 -15.55 -1.43
C HIS A 85 -7.27 -15.89 -1.04
N GLY A 86 -8.08 -16.28 -2.05
CA GLY A 86 -9.47 -16.65 -1.90
C GLY A 86 -10.44 -15.48 -1.85
N ASP A 87 -11.73 -15.82 -1.78
CA ASP A 87 -12.85 -14.89 -2.00
C ASP A 87 -13.60 -14.51 -0.72
N SER A 88 -13.00 -14.71 0.44
CA SER A 88 -13.70 -14.42 1.71
C SER A 88 -14.02 -12.95 1.92
N MET A 89 -13.28 -12.04 1.28
CA MET A 89 -13.48 -10.59 1.33
C MET A 89 -13.99 -10.01 0.01
N ALA A 90 -14.43 -10.87 -0.93
CA ALA A 90 -15.09 -10.44 -2.16
C ALA A 90 -16.47 -9.83 -1.86
N PRO A 91 -16.92 -8.82 -2.64
CA PRO A 91 -16.30 -8.31 -3.87
C PRO A 91 -15.25 -7.20 -3.65
N ARG A 92 -15.06 -6.73 -2.41
CA ARG A 92 -14.16 -5.60 -2.12
C ARG A 92 -12.70 -5.97 -2.33
N ILE A 93 -12.28 -7.08 -1.75
CA ILE A 93 -10.94 -7.65 -1.89
C ILE A 93 -11.11 -9.04 -2.50
N CYS A 94 -10.50 -9.26 -3.66
CA CYS A 94 -10.60 -10.48 -4.43
C CYS A 94 -9.30 -11.29 -4.36
N ASP A 95 -9.35 -12.52 -4.82
CA ASP A 95 -8.16 -13.36 -5.01
C ASP A 95 -7.13 -12.66 -5.91
N GLY A 96 -5.86 -12.67 -5.50
CA GLY A 96 -4.76 -12.00 -6.20
C GLY A 96 -4.62 -10.51 -5.95
N ASP A 97 -5.49 -9.88 -5.16
CA ASP A 97 -5.31 -8.48 -4.75
C ASP A 97 -4.12 -8.33 -3.80
N ILE A 98 -3.41 -7.22 -3.95
CA ILE A 98 -2.38 -6.82 -3.00
C ILE A 98 -2.99 -5.79 -2.04
N VAL A 99 -3.09 -6.15 -0.77
CA VAL A 99 -3.68 -5.30 0.28
C VAL A 99 -2.58 -4.64 1.08
N CYS A 100 -2.57 -3.31 1.08
CA CYS A 100 -1.59 -2.50 1.82
C CYS A 100 -2.03 -2.35 3.28
N ILE A 101 -1.11 -2.63 4.19
CA ILE A 101 -1.35 -2.68 5.63
C ILE A 101 -0.52 -1.60 6.32
N ARG A 102 -1.18 -0.81 7.16
CA ARG A 102 -0.51 0.05 8.14
C ARG A 102 -0.41 -0.72 9.45
N ARG A 103 0.81 -0.92 9.92
CA ARG A 103 1.09 -1.66 11.14
C ARG A 103 0.57 -0.92 12.37
N GLN A 104 -0.30 -1.56 13.11
CA GLN A 104 -0.81 -1.08 14.38
C GLN A 104 -1.40 -2.25 15.18
N PRO A 105 -1.23 -2.27 16.53
CA PRO A 105 -1.68 -3.38 17.36
C PRO A 105 -3.19 -3.37 17.60
N GLU A 106 -3.87 -2.27 17.29
CA GLU A 106 -5.30 -2.10 17.53
C GLU A 106 -5.97 -1.49 16.31
N VAL A 107 -7.21 -1.90 16.07
CA VAL A 107 -8.09 -1.38 15.02
C VAL A 107 -9.48 -1.13 15.61
N GLU A 108 -10.23 -0.22 15.01
CA GLU A 108 -11.59 0.06 15.41
C GLU A 108 -12.55 -1.04 14.92
N SER A 109 -13.61 -1.27 15.70
CA SER A 109 -14.65 -2.24 15.31
C SER A 109 -15.25 -1.89 13.95
N GLY A 110 -15.31 -2.88 13.07
CA GLY A 110 -15.80 -2.76 11.70
C GLY A 110 -14.71 -2.49 10.65
N GLN A 111 -13.50 -2.14 11.06
CA GLN A 111 -12.39 -1.96 10.12
C GLN A 111 -11.88 -3.30 9.59
N VAL A 112 -11.34 -3.28 8.36
CA VAL A 112 -10.66 -4.46 7.80
C VAL A 112 -9.24 -4.51 8.36
N ALA A 113 -8.93 -5.58 9.04
CA ALA A 113 -7.63 -5.80 9.67
C ALA A 113 -6.94 -7.04 9.10
N ALA A 114 -5.62 -6.97 9.06
CA ALA A 114 -4.78 -8.15 8.99
C ALA A 114 -4.63 -8.72 10.40
N VAL A 115 -5.15 -9.93 10.60
CA VAL A 115 -5.12 -10.61 11.88
C VAL A 115 -4.38 -11.92 11.71
N ARG A 116 -3.39 -12.16 12.56
CA ARG A 116 -2.69 -13.44 12.66
C ARG A 116 -3.37 -14.31 13.71
N ILE A 117 -3.61 -15.55 13.38
CA ILE A 117 -4.17 -16.58 14.25
C ILE A 117 -3.22 -17.77 14.17
N GLY A 118 -2.49 -18.04 15.25
CA GLY A 118 -1.37 -18.96 15.18
C GLY A 118 -0.35 -18.50 14.14
N ASP A 119 -0.18 -19.31 13.11
CA ASP A 119 0.80 -19.08 12.02
C ASP A 119 0.18 -18.52 10.74
N GLU A 120 -1.12 -18.30 10.70
CA GLU A 120 -1.82 -17.84 9.51
C GLU A 120 -2.29 -16.39 9.65
N ALA A 121 -2.07 -15.57 8.62
CA ALA A 121 -2.65 -14.24 8.51
C ALA A 121 -3.94 -14.29 7.70
N THR A 122 -4.94 -13.55 8.15
CA THR A 122 -6.22 -13.40 7.45
C THR A 122 -6.66 -11.95 7.43
N LEU A 123 -7.41 -11.56 6.39
CA LEU A 123 -8.07 -10.26 6.30
C LEU A 123 -9.54 -10.43 6.61
N LYS A 124 -10.05 -9.72 7.61
CA LYS A 124 -11.46 -9.74 8.01
C LYS A 124 -11.87 -8.40 8.59
N HIS A 125 -13.16 -8.13 8.61
CA HIS A 125 -13.70 -7.09 9.47
C HIS A 125 -13.52 -7.52 10.92
N PHE A 126 -12.86 -6.67 11.68
CA PHE A 126 -12.55 -6.91 13.09
C PHE A 126 -13.61 -6.26 13.98
N TYR A 127 -14.16 -7.01 14.89
CA TYR A 127 -15.07 -6.52 15.93
C TYR A 127 -14.63 -7.03 17.30
N ARG A 128 -14.59 -6.12 18.28
CA ARG A 128 -14.26 -6.50 19.67
C ARG A 128 -15.33 -6.02 20.62
N SER A 129 -15.77 -6.88 21.51
CA SER A 129 -16.70 -6.58 22.58
C SER A 129 -16.21 -7.25 23.88
N GLY A 130 -15.54 -6.49 24.75
CA GLY A 130 -14.87 -7.01 25.94
C GLY A 130 -13.83 -8.07 25.56
N ASP A 131 -13.99 -9.27 26.09
CA ASP A 131 -13.10 -10.41 25.88
C ASP A 131 -13.51 -11.31 24.70
N VAL A 132 -14.34 -10.80 23.81
CA VAL A 132 -14.77 -11.51 22.60
C VAL A 132 -14.33 -10.74 21.36
N VAL A 133 -13.68 -11.43 20.43
CA VAL A 133 -13.33 -10.93 19.10
C VAL A 133 -14.12 -11.70 18.06
N GLN A 134 -14.68 -10.97 17.11
CA GLN A 134 -15.34 -11.53 15.93
C GLN A 134 -14.61 -11.09 14.68
N LEU A 135 -14.30 -12.04 13.80
CA LEU A 135 -13.74 -11.80 12.49
C LEU A 135 -14.81 -12.15 11.46
N ILE A 136 -15.26 -11.14 10.73
CA ILE A 136 -16.38 -11.24 9.79
C ILE A 136 -15.87 -11.03 8.37
N ALA A 137 -16.13 -12.01 7.52
CA ALA A 137 -15.86 -11.93 6.08
C ALA A 137 -16.91 -11.05 5.37
N GLU A 138 -16.57 -10.41 4.25
CA GLU A 138 -17.58 -9.78 3.39
C GLU A 138 -18.40 -10.81 2.62
N ASN A 139 -17.81 -11.99 2.35
CA ASN A 139 -18.48 -13.09 1.69
C ASN A 139 -18.78 -14.23 2.68
N PRO A 140 -19.95 -14.19 3.36
CA PRO A 140 -20.30 -15.18 4.37
C PRO A 140 -20.57 -16.58 3.79
N ALA A 141 -20.80 -16.68 2.48
CA ALA A 141 -20.97 -17.97 1.81
C ALA A 141 -19.66 -18.76 1.72
N VAL A 142 -18.52 -18.04 1.68
CA VAL A 142 -17.18 -18.65 1.65
C VAL A 142 -16.61 -18.82 3.04
N CYS A 143 -16.81 -17.83 3.91
CA CYS A 143 -16.26 -17.86 5.26
C CYS A 143 -17.32 -17.35 6.26
N PRO A 144 -17.88 -18.23 7.10
CA PRO A 144 -18.81 -17.81 8.16
C PRO A 144 -18.09 -16.95 9.21
N PRO A 145 -18.81 -16.16 10.02
CA PRO A 145 -18.23 -15.41 11.11
C PRO A 145 -17.45 -16.32 12.06
N MET A 146 -16.23 -15.90 12.40
CA MET A 146 -15.37 -16.57 13.35
C MET A 146 -15.41 -15.82 14.70
N VAL A 147 -15.57 -16.53 15.79
CA VAL A 147 -15.67 -15.94 17.14
C VAL A 147 -14.58 -16.53 18.02
N TYR A 148 -13.82 -15.67 18.66
CA TYR A 148 -12.70 -16.03 19.54
C TYR A 148 -12.93 -15.42 20.93
N ALA A 149 -12.68 -16.19 21.99
CA ALA A 149 -12.83 -15.75 23.37
C ALA A 149 -11.85 -16.48 24.31
N GLY A 150 -11.58 -15.87 25.47
CA GLY A 150 -10.71 -16.46 26.48
C GLY A 150 -9.29 -16.75 25.95
N THR A 151 -8.79 -17.94 26.19
CA THR A 151 -7.42 -18.36 25.81
C THR A 151 -7.19 -18.42 24.31
N GLN A 152 -8.23 -18.45 23.49
CA GLN A 152 -8.08 -18.39 22.02
C GLN A 152 -7.52 -17.03 21.56
N LEU A 153 -7.68 -15.98 22.36
CA LEU A 153 -7.15 -14.64 22.07
C LEU A 153 -5.63 -14.58 22.27
N ASP A 154 -5.03 -15.48 23.03
CA ASP A 154 -3.59 -15.52 23.27
C ASP A 154 -2.80 -15.90 21.99
N GLU A 155 -3.45 -16.61 21.06
CA GLU A 155 -2.88 -16.99 19.77
C GLU A 155 -3.21 -16.00 18.65
N MET A 156 -3.94 -14.92 18.96
CA MET A 156 -4.38 -13.92 18.00
C MET A 156 -3.56 -12.64 18.15
N ALA A 157 -3.14 -12.07 17.01
CA ALA A 157 -2.51 -10.75 16.98
C ALA A 157 -3.08 -9.92 15.83
N VAL A 158 -3.38 -8.64 16.10
CA VAL A 158 -3.67 -7.67 15.06
C VAL A 158 -2.33 -7.19 14.50
N GLU A 159 -2.07 -7.47 13.23
CA GLU A 159 -0.85 -7.05 12.54
C GLU A 159 -0.98 -5.63 11.97
N GLY A 160 -2.20 -5.21 11.63
CA GLY A 160 -2.46 -3.85 11.17
C GLY A 160 -3.80 -3.65 10.49
N LEU A 161 -4.00 -2.41 10.09
CA LEU A 161 -5.18 -1.90 9.38
C LEU A 161 -4.97 -1.95 7.86
N ALA A 162 -5.93 -2.49 7.13
CA ALA A 162 -5.95 -2.40 5.67
C ALA A 162 -6.25 -0.95 5.24
N VAL A 163 -5.35 -0.34 4.46
CA VAL A 163 -5.42 1.08 4.08
C VAL A 163 -5.54 1.31 2.58
N GLY A 164 -5.31 0.28 1.78
CA GLY A 164 -5.43 0.38 0.32
C GLY A 164 -5.32 -0.96 -0.36
N ILE A 165 -5.70 -1.01 -1.64
CA ILE A 165 -5.65 -2.20 -2.49
C ILE A 165 -4.96 -1.82 -3.79
N CYS A 166 -4.02 -2.67 -4.23
CA CYS A 166 -3.45 -2.63 -5.56
C CYS A 166 -3.95 -3.87 -6.33
N ARG A 167 -4.52 -3.65 -7.50
CA ARG A 167 -5.04 -4.73 -8.36
C ARG A 167 -4.52 -4.55 -9.76
N SER A 168 -3.93 -5.60 -10.33
CA SER A 168 -3.62 -5.68 -11.76
C SER A 168 -4.87 -6.08 -12.53
N LEU A 169 -5.02 -5.54 -13.75
CA LEU A 169 -6.09 -5.89 -14.69
C LEU A 169 -5.62 -6.87 -15.77
N VAL A 170 -4.40 -7.38 -15.66
CA VAL A 170 -3.77 -8.33 -16.60
C VAL A 170 -3.30 -9.56 -15.86
#